data_94a8236dc9bf3b987206d5ce0272c886
#
_entry.id   94a8236dc9bf3b987206d5ce0272c886
#
_cell.length_a   1.000
_cell.length_b   1.000
_cell.length_c   1.000
_cell.angle_alpha   90.00
_cell.angle_beta   90.00
_cell.angle_gamma   90.00
#
_symmetry.space_group_name_H-M   'P 1'
#
loop_
_entity.id
_entity.type
_entity.pdbx_description
1 polymer ?
#
loop_
_entity_poly.entity_id
_entity_poly.type
_entity_poly.pdbx_seq_one_letter_code
_entity_poly.pdbx_strand_id
1 'polypeptide(L)'
;MAGDEFGNSQDGNNNAYCQDNAVSWLNWKLLETHKDQVEFVKRLIAFRKSHKMFHMDREPRIMDYKSCGRPDVSYHGENAWKPEFENFRRQFGILYWGAYAKKPDGTDDANFYVLYNMHWEPHMFGLPHLPKGAKWHVICSTADPDVEDLPSDGTGEVLKNQMMLAVPPRGIMILESVADPDSGKETKKGKSGSKKEKNEKTDLVEKSCEKEEKSTPENGKEL
;
A
#
# COMPACT_ATOMS: atom_id res chain seq x y z
N MET A 1 13.84 17.71 10.54
CA MET A 1 14.93 18.68 10.89
C MET A 1 16.10 17.89 11.44
N ALA A 2 17.31 18.49 11.50
CA ALA A 2 18.43 17.87 12.20
C ALA A 2 18.05 17.69 13.67
N GLY A 3 18.29 16.49 14.21
CA GLY A 3 17.93 16.14 15.58
C GLY A 3 16.60 15.40 15.74
N ASP A 4 15.72 15.38 14.72
CA ASP A 4 14.46 14.63 14.78
C ASP A 4 14.73 13.13 14.97
N GLU A 5 15.83 12.62 14.41
CA GLU A 5 16.26 11.23 14.50
C GLU A 5 16.62 10.76 15.91
N PHE A 6 16.85 11.67 16.84
CA PHE A 6 17.08 11.37 18.26
C PHE A 6 16.18 12.17 19.21
N GLY A 7 15.07 12.72 18.69
CA GLY A 7 14.05 13.36 19.50
C GLY A 7 14.49 14.70 20.09
N ASN A 8 15.36 15.46 19.42
CA ASN A 8 15.72 16.81 19.86
C ASN A 8 14.47 17.69 19.92
N SER A 9 14.38 18.53 20.95
CA SER A 9 13.25 19.41 21.21
C SER A 9 13.68 20.86 21.28
N GLN A 10 12.78 21.73 20.89
CA GLN A 10 12.90 23.19 21.09
C GLN A 10 12.07 23.67 22.31
N ASP A 11 11.71 22.73 23.21
CA ASP A 11 10.97 23.00 24.44
C ASP A 11 9.64 23.77 24.21
N GLY A 12 8.96 23.44 23.12
CA GLY A 12 7.70 24.08 22.72
C GLY A 12 7.84 25.41 21.97
N ASN A 13 9.06 25.88 21.74
CA ASN A 13 9.31 27.07 20.91
C ASN A 13 9.16 26.71 19.42
N ASN A 14 8.14 27.25 18.74
CA ASN A 14 7.87 27.00 17.34
C ASN A 14 8.70 27.87 16.37
N ASN A 15 9.49 28.80 16.90
CA ASN A 15 10.35 29.68 16.10
C ASN A 15 11.63 30.04 16.85
N ALA A 16 12.67 29.26 16.70
CA ALA A 16 13.99 29.50 17.27
C ALA A 16 14.84 30.43 16.40
N TYR A 17 14.26 31.19 15.47
CA TYR A 17 14.99 32.11 14.60
C TYR A 17 15.77 33.15 15.42
N CYS A 18 17.03 33.38 15.06
CA CYS A 18 17.96 34.29 15.74
C CYS A 18 18.24 33.95 17.20
N GLN A 19 17.94 32.72 17.66
CA GLN A 19 18.24 32.30 19.05
C GLN A 19 19.48 31.38 19.03
N ASP A 20 20.62 31.91 19.37
CA ASP A 20 21.85 31.15 19.53
C ASP A 20 22.01 30.69 21.01
N ASN A 21 21.19 29.72 21.38
CA ASN A 21 21.13 29.16 22.73
C ASN A 21 20.63 27.70 22.72
N ALA A 22 20.43 27.09 23.88
CA ALA A 22 20.03 25.70 24.03
C ALA A 22 18.72 25.33 23.34
N VAL A 23 17.82 26.29 23.05
CA VAL A 23 16.56 26.05 22.32
C VAL A 23 16.83 25.65 20.87
N SER A 24 17.86 26.24 20.24
CA SER A 24 18.20 25.93 18.84
C SER A 24 19.37 24.96 18.69
N TRP A 25 20.16 24.74 19.74
CA TRP A 25 21.27 23.80 19.68
C TRP A 25 20.81 22.36 19.73
N LEU A 26 21.58 21.46 19.10
CA LEU A 26 21.33 20.03 19.16
C LEU A 26 21.85 19.44 20.49
N ASN A 27 20.98 18.76 21.21
CA ASN A 27 21.37 18.04 22.41
C ASN A 27 21.90 16.64 22.04
N TRP A 28 23.19 16.54 21.78
CA TRP A 28 23.85 15.30 21.37
C TRP A 28 23.78 14.17 22.40
N LYS A 29 23.48 14.44 23.66
CA LYS A 29 23.30 13.42 24.71
C LYS A 29 22.07 12.53 24.40
N LEU A 30 21.11 13.04 23.63
CA LEU A 30 19.91 12.30 23.24
C LEU A 30 20.23 11.14 22.31
N LEU A 31 21.36 11.15 21.59
CA LEU A 31 21.82 10.01 20.79
C LEU A 31 21.93 8.72 21.61
N GLU A 32 22.44 8.82 22.83
CA GLU A 32 22.57 7.67 23.71
C GLU A 32 21.24 7.30 24.38
N THR A 33 20.45 8.32 24.74
CA THR A 33 19.17 8.12 25.42
C THR A 33 18.12 7.50 24.50
N HIS A 34 18.10 7.91 23.22
CA HIS A 34 17.14 7.47 22.21
C HIS A 34 17.81 6.64 21.11
N LYS A 35 18.72 5.76 21.50
CA LYS A 35 19.49 4.93 20.58
C LYS A 35 18.59 4.09 19.66
N ASP A 36 17.51 3.53 20.19
CA ASP A 36 16.58 2.70 19.43
C ASP A 36 15.89 3.49 18.30
N GLN A 37 15.49 4.75 18.59
CA GLN A 37 14.94 5.65 17.58
C GLN A 37 15.97 5.97 16.49
N VAL A 38 17.23 6.21 16.86
CA VAL A 38 18.32 6.45 15.89
C VAL A 38 18.53 5.25 14.99
N GLU A 39 18.55 4.04 15.54
CA GLU A 39 18.72 2.82 14.76
C GLU A 39 17.51 2.57 13.84
N PHE A 40 16.30 2.83 14.32
CA PHE A 40 15.10 2.78 13.48
C PHE A 40 15.18 3.75 12.29
N VAL A 41 15.56 5.01 12.51
CA VAL A 41 15.72 6.01 11.44
C VAL A 41 16.82 5.60 10.46
N LYS A 42 17.93 5.04 10.94
CA LYS A 42 18.99 4.50 10.04
C LYS A 42 18.46 3.41 9.13
N ARG A 43 17.66 2.46 9.66
CA ARG A 43 17.02 1.41 8.85
C ARG A 43 16.07 2.00 7.81
N LEU A 44 15.24 2.98 8.18
CA LEU A 44 14.37 3.70 7.22
C LEU A 44 15.17 4.39 6.11
N ILE A 45 16.30 5.01 6.43
CA ILE A 45 17.17 5.64 5.44
C ILE A 45 17.79 4.58 4.51
N ALA A 46 18.26 3.47 5.05
CA ALA A 46 18.80 2.37 4.26
C ALA A 46 17.72 1.77 3.33
N PHE A 47 16.54 1.51 3.85
CA PHE A 47 15.38 1.05 3.09
C PHE A 47 15.03 2.02 1.95
N ARG A 48 14.90 3.32 2.26
CA ARG A 48 14.64 4.33 1.23
C ARG A 48 15.70 4.35 0.13
N LYS A 49 16.98 4.17 0.49
CA LYS A 49 18.09 4.14 -0.47
C LYS A 49 18.10 2.88 -1.33
N SER A 50 17.65 1.73 -0.81
CA SER A 50 17.61 0.47 -1.55
C SER A 50 16.44 0.38 -2.54
N HIS A 51 15.39 1.19 -2.34
CA HIS A 51 14.19 1.15 -3.17
C HIS A 51 13.98 2.45 -3.93
N LYS A 52 14.25 2.40 -5.24
CA LYS A 52 14.17 3.57 -6.14
C LYS A 52 12.77 4.21 -6.16
N MET A 53 11.71 3.45 -5.87
CA MET A 53 10.34 3.98 -5.77
C MET A 53 10.19 5.10 -4.73
N PHE A 54 11.00 5.11 -3.66
CA PHE A 54 10.94 6.13 -2.61
C PHE A 54 11.85 7.34 -2.83
N HIS A 55 12.65 7.35 -3.92
CA HIS A 55 13.55 8.45 -4.26
C HIS A 55 13.70 8.62 -5.77
N MET A 56 12.59 8.59 -6.49
CA MET A 56 12.55 8.80 -7.93
C MET A 56 13.12 10.16 -8.31
N ASP A 57 13.74 10.27 -9.50
CA ASP A 57 14.33 11.50 -10.01
C ASP A 57 13.26 12.52 -10.48
N ARG A 58 12.01 12.11 -10.54
CA ARG A 58 10.85 12.92 -10.97
C ARG A 58 9.68 12.67 -10.03
N GLU A 59 8.82 13.66 -9.92
CA GLU A 59 7.57 13.53 -9.19
C GLU A 59 6.68 12.44 -9.80
N PRO A 60 5.95 11.70 -8.95
CA PRO A 60 4.93 10.76 -9.40
C PRO A 60 3.86 11.47 -10.25
N ARG A 61 3.40 10.81 -11.29
CA ARG A 61 2.37 11.34 -12.20
C ARG A 61 0.96 10.94 -11.79
N ILE A 62 0.82 9.98 -10.87
CA ILE A 62 -0.45 9.42 -10.39
C ILE A 62 -1.27 8.87 -11.59
N MET A 63 -0.59 8.29 -12.57
CA MET A 63 -1.20 7.75 -13.77
C MET A 63 -0.42 6.56 -14.35
N ASP A 64 -1.11 5.73 -15.11
CA ASP A 64 -0.49 4.61 -15.83
C ASP A 64 0.10 5.06 -17.17
N TYR A 65 1.31 5.61 -17.15
CA TYR A 65 2.03 6.02 -18.37
C TYR A 65 2.93 4.93 -18.97
N LYS A 66 2.96 3.74 -18.36
CA LYS A 66 3.67 2.58 -18.88
C LYS A 66 2.74 1.49 -19.41
N SER A 67 1.43 1.69 -19.33
CA SER A 67 0.41 0.72 -19.74
C SER A 67 0.57 -0.64 -19.05
N CYS A 68 0.94 -0.61 -17.76
CA CYS A 68 1.10 -1.81 -16.92
C CYS A 68 -0.15 -2.14 -16.10
N GLY A 69 -1.25 -1.39 -16.29
CA GLY A 69 -2.53 -1.59 -15.64
C GLY A 69 -2.64 -0.95 -14.24
N ARG A 70 -1.61 -0.21 -13.80
CA ARG A 70 -1.57 0.47 -12.52
C ARG A 70 -0.83 1.80 -12.62
N PRO A 71 -1.25 2.86 -11.90
CA PRO A 71 -0.48 4.10 -11.80
C PRO A 71 0.82 3.87 -11.02
N ASP A 72 1.78 4.77 -11.19
CA ASP A 72 3.03 4.77 -10.45
C ASP A 72 2.81 4.92 -8.93
N VAL A 73 1.90 5.81 -8.55
CA VAL A 73 1.42 5.98 -7.17
C VAL A 73 -0.09 6.09 -7.18
N SER A 74 -0.76 5.50 -6.19
CA SER A 74 -2.19 5.68 -5.96
C SER A 74 -2.52 5.81 -4.48
N TYR A 75 -3.59 6.55 -4.20
CA TYR A 75 -4.12 6.76 -2.86
C TYR A 75 -5.35 5.90 -2.63
N HIS A 76 -5.50 5.43 -1.41
CA HIS A 76 -6.56 4.53 -0.98
C HIS A 76 -7.09 4.98 0.38
N GLY A 77 -8.37 4.74 0.64
CA GLY A 77 -8.95 4.80 1.97
C GLY A 77 -8.88 3.44 2.68
N GLU A 78 -9.82 3.16 3.57
CA GLU A 78 -9.97 1.83 4.15
C GLU A 78 -10.27 0.75 3.10
N ASN A 79 -10.92 1.14 2.00
CA ASN A 79 -11.13 0.27 0.85
C ASN A 79 -10.07 0.55 -0.22
N ALA A 80 -9.46 -0.51 -0.74
CA ALA A 80 -8.52 -0.41 -1.85
C ALA A 80 -9.18 0.30 -3.06
N TRP A 81 -8.44 1.20 -3.72
CA TRP A 81 -8.87 1.97 -4.90
C TRP A 81 -9.99 3.00 -4.65
N LYS A 82 -10.35 3.25 -3.39
CA LYS A 82 -11.33 4.28 -3.00
C LYS A 82 -10.64 5.27 -2.06
N PRO A 83 -9.99 6.31 -2.58
CA PRO A 83 -9.41 7.36 -1.75
C PRO A 83 -10.51 8.15 -1.06
N GLU A 84 -10.30 8.45 0.21
CA GLU A 84 -11.21 9.21 1.06
C GLU A 84 -10.40 10.35 1.68
N PHE A 85 -10.69 11.60 1.26
CA PHE A 85 -9.93 12.78 1.63
C PHE A 85 -10.74 13.78 2.47
N GLU A 86 -11.85 13.34 3.05
CA GLU A 86 -12.61 14.18 3.95
C GLU A 86 -11.76 14.55 5.18
N ASN A 87 -11.89 15.78 5.66
CA ASN A 87 -11.06 16.36 6.71
C ASN A 87 -11.15 15.64 8.07
N PHE A 88 -12.16 14.80 8.27
CA PHE A 88 -12.30 13.96 9.47
C PHE A 88 -11.63 12.58 9.32
N ARG A 89 -11.25 12.17 8.11
CA ARG A 89 -10.55 10.92 7.89
C ARG A 89 -9.14 10.98 8.46
N ARG A 90 -8.74 9.91 9.11
CA ARG A 90 -7.42 9.76 9.74
C ARG A 90 -6.67 8.54 9.25
N GLN A 91 -7.23 7.87 8.25
CA GLN A 91 -6.71 6.64 7.67
C GLN A 91 -6.51 6.82 6.18
N PHE A 92 -5.36 6.42 5.67
CA PHE A 92 -5.14 6.34 4.22
C PHE A 92 -4.00 5.38 3.90
N GLY A 93 -4.00 4.87 2.67
CA GLY A 93 -2.95 4.03 2.13
C GLY A 93 -2.34 4.66 0.88
N ILE A 94 -1.05 4.45 0.68
CA ILE A 94 -0.33 4.84 -0.53
C ILE A 94 0.28 3.60 -1.15
N LEU A 95 -0.15 3.28 -2.36
CA LEU A 95 0.45 2.22 -3.16
C LEU A 95 1.50 2.81 -4.09
N TYR A 96 2.71 2.28 -4.01
CA TYR A 96 3.82 2.56 -4.91
C TYR A 96 4.01 1.34 -5.82
N TRP A 97 3.92 1.54 -7.15
CA TRP A 97 4.00 0.44 -8.10
C TRP A 97 5.40 0.29 -8.68
N GLY A 98 6.10 -0.81 -8.33
CA GLY A 98 7.51 -1.02 -8.59
C GLY A 98 7.92 -1.01 -10.06
N ALA A 99 7.03 -1.33 -11.01
CA ALA A 99 7.31 -1.28 -12.43
C ALA A 99 7.77 0.09 -12.95
N TYR A 100 7.56 1.16 -12.17
CA TYR A 100 7.97 2.52 -12.52
C TYR A 100 9.37 2.88 -12.06
N ALA A 101 9.99 2.06 -11.21
CA ALA A 101 11.36 2.25 -10.74
C ALA A 101 12.21 1.01 -11.06
N LYS A 102 13.48 1.24 -11.38
CA LYS A 102 14.43 0.17 -11.65
C LYS A 102 15.47 0.09 -10.54
N LYS A 103 15.75 -1.13 -10.10
CA LYS A 103 16.86 -1.44 -9.22
C LYS A 103 18.20 -1.28 -9.98
N PRO A 104 19.33 -1.20 -9.29
CA PRO A 104 20.65 -1.10 -9.94
C PRO A 104 20.97 -2.26 -10.91
N ASP A 105 20.37 -3.43 -10.70
CA ASP A 105 20.52 -4.61 -11.57
C ASP A 105 19.60 -4.57 -12.82
N GLY A 106 18.81 -3.50 -12.97
CA GLY A 106 17.88 -3.31 -14.09
C GLY A 106 16.52 -3.97 -13.95
N THR A 107 16.29 -4.75 -12.90
CA THR A 107 14.98 -5.33 -12.58
C THR A 107 14.01 -4.27 -12.07
N ASP A 108 12.71 -4.55 -12.12
CA ASP A 108 11.70 -3.69 -11.49
C ASP A 108 11.85 -3.73 -9.97
N ASP A 109 11.57 -2.60 -9.32
CA ASP A 109 11.48 -2.57 -7.87
C ASP A 109 10.25 -3.35 -7.38
N ALA A 110 10.18 -3.66 -6.10
CA ALA A 110 8.99 -4.24 -5.49
C ALA A 110 7.83 -3.23 -5.47
N ASN A 111 6.59 -3.72 -5.33
CA ASN A 111 5.46 -2.86 -5.01
C ASN A 111 5.40 -2.69 -3.50
N PHE A 112 5.10 -1.46 -3.06
CA PHE A 112 4.98 -1.14 -1.64
C PHE A 112 3.60 -0.56 -1.36
N TYR A 113 3.00 -0.99 -0.26
CA TYR A 113 1.77 -0.39 0.23
C TYR A 113 2.01 0.14 1.65
N VAL A 114 2.02 1.47 1.78
CA VAL A 114 2.22 2.15 3.05
C VAL A 114 0.87 2.55 3.61
N LEU A 115 0.55 2.06 4.79
CA LEU A 115 -0.73 2.22 5.48
C LEU A 115 -0.55 3.14 6.68
N TYR A 116 -1.37 4.17 6.76
CA TYR A 116 -1.36 5.15 7.84
C TYR A 116 -2.69 5.08 8.60
N ASN A 117 -2.64 4.73 9.86
CA ASN A 117 -3.76 4.83 10.77
C ASN A 117 -3.42 5.84 11.89
N MET A 118 -3.83 7.10 11.71
CA MET A 118 -3.64 8.16 12.71
C MET A 118 -4.83 8.23 13.69
N HIS A 119 -5.78 7.31 13.60
CA HIS A 119 -6.90 7.19 14.54
C HIS A 119 -6.45 6.50 15.85
N TRP A 120 -7.24 6.63 16.89
CA TRP A 120 -6.97 5.97 18.19
C TRP A 120 -7.54 4.55 18.31
N GLU A 121 -8.23 4.06 17.27
CA GLU A 121 -8.75 2.71 17.16
C GLU A 121 -8.06 1.97 16.00
N PRO A 122 -7.98 0.64 16.04
CA PRO A 122 -7.49 -0.14 14.90
C PRO A 122 -8.48 -0.04 13.74
N HIS A 123 -7.98 0.01 12.51
CA HIS A 123 -8.79 0.05 11.31
C HIS A 123 -8.40 -1.05 10.33
N MET A 124 -9.43 -1.61 9.68
CA MET A 124 -9.25 -2.64 8.64
C MET A 124 -9.03 -1.98 7.29
N PHE A 125 -7.93 -2.30 6.64
CA PHE A 125 -7.62 -1.83 5.31
C PHE A 125 -7.74 -2.95 4.29
N GLY A 126 -8.45 -2.68 3.18
CA GLY A 126 -8.44 -3.51 2.00
C GLY A 126 -7.11 -3.42 1.27
N LEU A 127 -6.56 -4.57 0.88
CA LEU A 127 -5.29 -4.62 0.19
C LEU A 127 -5.47 -4.64 -1.33
N PRO A 128 -4.71 -3.84 -2.10
CA PRO A 128 -4.69 -3.92 -3.54
C PRO A 128 -4.25 -5.32 -4.01
N HIS A 129 -4.95 -5.87 -5.00
CA HIS A 129 -4.57 -7.15 -5.58
C HIS A 129 -3.23 -7.05 -6.30
N LEU A 130 -2.32 -7.94 -5.95
CA LEU A 130 -1.05 -8.11 -6.64
C LEU A 130 -1.19 -8.94 -7.91
N PRO A 131 -0.22 -8.88 -8.83
CA PRO A 131 -0.10 -9.81 -9.94
C PRO A 131 -0.06 -11.25 -9.45
N LYS A 132 -0.50 -12.18 -10.31
CA LYS A 132 -0.44 -13.61 -10.01
C LYS A 132 0.99 -14.04 -9.68
N GLY A 133 1.17 -14.75 -8.57
CA GLY A 133 2.46 -15.23 -8.11
C GLY A 133 3.22 -14.23 -7.22
N ALA A 134 2.55 -13.21 -6.68
CA ALA A 134 3.10 -12.33 -5.66
C ALA A 134 2.18 -12.28 -4.44
N LYS A 135 2.76 -12.05 -3.27
CA LYS A 135 2.07 -11.91 -1.98
C LYS A 135 2.56 -10.68 -1.24
N TRP A 136 1.67 -10.09 -0.44
CA TRP A 136 2.02 -9.04 0.50
C TRP A 136 2.72 -9.62 1.72
N HIS A 137 3.84 -9.02 2.10
CA HIS A 137 4.60 -9.26 3.32
C HIS A 137 4.61 -8.00 4.15
N VAL A 138 4.52 -8.13 5.48
CA VAL A 138 4.74 -7.01 6.40
C VAL A 138 6.24 -6.87 6.60
N ILE A 139 6.76 -5.68 6.33
CA ILE A 139 8.19 -5.38 6.51
C ILE A 139 8.45 -4.30 7.57
N CYS A 140 7.40 -3.60 8.02
CA CYS A 140 7.50 -2.64 9.10
C CYS A 140 6.14 -2.42 9.75
N SER A 141 6.11 -2.31 11.08
CA SER A 141 4.97 -1.87 11.87
C SER A 141 5.44 -0.99 13.03
N THR A 142 5.07 0.29 13.04
CA THR A 142 5.49 1.21 14.10
C THR A 142 4.76 1.00 15.43
N ALA A 143 3.73 0.15 15.45
CA ALA A 143 2.90 -0.13 16.62
C ALA A 143 3.02 -1.56 17.12
N ASP A 144 3.76 -2.41 16.43
CA ASP A 144 3.97 -3.80 16.81
C ASP A 144 5.47 -4.05 16.99
N PRO A 145 5.93 -4.18 18.25
CA PRO A 145 7.35 -4.38 18.53
C PRO A 145 7.87 -5.76 18.12
N ASP A 146 6.97 -6.73 17.87
CA ASP A 146 7.33 -8.08 17.47
C ASP A 146 7.58 -8.19 15.95
N VAL A 147 7.19 -7.17 15.17
CA VAL A 147 7.51 -7.10 13.75
C VAL A 147 8.94 -6.59 13.59
N GLU A 148 9.81 -7.44 13.04
CA GLU A 148 11.16 -7.02 12.69
C GLU A 148 11.10 -5.88 11.66
N ASP A 149 11.67 -4.75 12.05
CA ASP A 149 11.62 -3.55 11.23
C ASP A 149 12.57 -3.63 10.04
N LEU A 150 12.00 -3.58 8.83
CA LEU A 150 12.71 -3.41 7.56
C LEU A 150 13.81 -4.45 7.35
N PRO A 151 13.46 -5.74 7.28
CA PRO A 151 14.42 -6.78 6.97
C PRO A 151 15.13 -6.48 5.64
N SER A 152 16.45 -6.64 5.61
CA SER A 152 17.30 -6.22 4.48
C SER A 152 17.15 -7.08 3.21
N ASP A 153 16.43 -8.18 3.29
CA ASP A 153 16.39 -9.25 2.27
C ASP A 153 14.98 -9.60 1.76
N GLY A 154 13.96 -8.79 2.08
CA GLY A 154 12.58 -9.07 1.68
C GLY A 154 11.96 -10.26 2.42
N THR A 155 12.49 -10.67 3.55
CA THR A 155 12.00 -11.80 4.37
C THR A 155 10.90 -11.42 5.36
N GLY A 156 10.25 -10.28 5.18
CA GLY A 156 9.12 -9.87 6.00
C GLY A 156 8.05 -10.97 6.17
N GLU A 157 7.27 -10.90 7.23
CA GLU A 157 6.22 -11.89 7.50
C GLU A 157 5.16 -11.90 6.39
N VAL A 158 4.90 -13.09 5.84
CA VAL A 158 3.84 -13.29 4.83
C VAL A 158 2.49 -13.04 5.47
N LEU A 159 1.70 -12.12 4.93
CA LEU A 159 0.34 -11.92 5.37
C LEU A 159 -0.52 -13.17 5.12
N LYS A 160 -1.18 -13.66 6.17
CA LYS A 160 -2.14 -14.77 6.06
C LYS A 160 -3.36 -14.39 5.24
N ASN A 161 -3.85 -13.17 5.44
CA ASN A 161 -4.96 -12.60 4.67
C ASN A 161 -4.44 -11.58 3.67
N GLN A 162 -4.44 -11.94 2.39
CA GLN A 162 -3.98 -11.09 1.29
C GLN A 162 -5.04 -10.08 0.80
N MET A 163 -6.21 -10.03 1.46
CA MET A 163 -7.31 -9.15 1.08
C MET A 163 -7.50 -7.98 2.04
N MET A 164 -7.24 -8.20 3.32
CA MET A 164 -7.46 -7.22 4.37
C MET A 164 -6.41 -7.34 5.46
N LEU A 165 -6.05 -6.19 6.05
CA LEU A 165 -5.12 -6.08 7.15
C LEU A 165 -5.65 -5.12 8.21
N ALA A 166 -5.59 -5.50 9.48
CA ALA A 166 -5.82 -4.59 10.60
C ALA A 166 -4.55 -3.77 10.85
N VAL A 167 -4.66 -2.44 10.78
CA VAL A 167 -3.58 -1.52 11.14
C VAL A 167 -3.82 -1.00 12.55
N PRO A 168 -2.86 -1.18 13.47
CA PRO A 168 -2.99 -0.73 14.86
C PRO A 168 -3.26 0.78 14.96
N PRO A 169 -3.82 1.26 16.10
CA PRO A 169 -4.05 2.68 16.31
C PRO A 169 -2.74 3.46 16.33
N ARG A 170 -2.76 4.67 15.76
CA ARG A 170 -1.59 5.58 15.68
C ARG A 170 -0.35 4.91 15.09
N GLY A 171 -0.59 3.96 14.17
CA GLY A 171 0.45 3.13 13.56
C GLY A 171 0.61 3.35 12.06
N ILE A 172 1.81 3.09 11.59
CA ILE A 172 2.15 3.00 10.17
C ILE A 172 2.64 1.58 9.91
N MET A 173 2.14 0.98 8.83
CA MET A 173 2.64 -0.31 8.36
C MET A 173 3.13 -0.19 6.92
N ILE A 174 4.22 -0.88 6.62
CA ILE A 174 4.76 -0.98 5.27
C ILE A 174 4.67 -2.43 4.83
N LEU A 175 4.03 -2.64 3.68
CA LEU A 175 3.95 -3.93 3.02
C LEU A 175 4.80 -3.91 1.77
N GLU A 176 5.47 -5.03 1.49
CA GLU A 176 6.23 -5.28 0.27
C GLU A 176 5.63 -6.44 -0.50
N SER A 177 5.59 -6.34 -1.84
CA SER A 177 5.22 -7.45 -2.69
C SER A 177 6.41 -8.36 -2.94
N VAL A 178 6.29 -9.62 -2.56
CA VAL A 178 7.33 -10.65 -2.76
C VAL A 178 6.79 -11.75 -3.66
N ALA A 179 7.66 -12.31 -4.51
CA ALA A 179 7.30 -13.44 -5.36
C ALA A 179 6.92 -14.65 -4.49
N ASP A 180 5.78 -15.29 -4.80
CA ASP A 180 5.33 -16.49 -4.11
C ASP A 180 6.05 -17.72 -4.70
N PRO A 181 6.97 -18.38 -3.96
CA PRO A 181 7.71 -19.53 -4.46
C PRO A 181 6.83 -20.74 -4.75
N ASP A 182 5.61 -20.79 -4.17
CA ASP A 182 4.66 -21.89 -4.37
C ASP A 182 3.69 -21.69 -5.53
N SER A 183 3.70 -20.52 -6.16
CA SER A 183 2.81 -20.17 -7.28
C SER A 183 2.91 -21.08 -8.49
N GLY A 184 4.04 -21.81 -8.65
CA GLY A 184 4.28 -22.78 -9.73
C GLY A 184 3.79 -24.20 -9.46
N LYS A 185 3.38 -24.53 -8.22
CA LYS A 185 3.02 -25.90 -7.84
C LYS A 185 1.54 -26.24 -8.02
N GLU A 186 0.66 -25.25 -8.13
CA GLU A 186 -0.80 -25.48 -8.25
C GLU A 186 -1.27 -25.95 -9.63
N THR A 187 -0.44 -25.89 -10.69
CA THR A 187 -0.85 -26.24 -12.03
C THR A 187 -0.75 -27.73 -12.40
N LYS A 188 -0.32 -28.60 -11.49
CA LYS A 188 -0.17 -30.05 -11.80
C LYS A 188 -1.22 -30.98 -11.17
N LYS A 189 -2.20 -30.50 -10.38
CA LYS A 189 -3.24 -31.33 -9.76
C LYS A 189 -4.63 -31.28 -10.40
N GLY A 190 -4.79 -30.66 -11.59
CA GLY A 190 -6.10 -30.45 -12.21
C GLY A 190 -6.26 -30.95 -13.65
N LYS A 191 -5.55 -32.00 -14.08
CA LYS A 191 -5.80 -32.64 -15.39
C LYS A 191 -5.74 -34.15 -15.31
N SER A 192 -6.69 -34.74 -14.59
CA SER A 192 -7.07 -36.13 -14.80
C SER A 192 -8.54 -36.32 -14.39
N GLY A 193 -9.40 -36.47 -15.36
CA GLY A 193 -10.74 -36.97 -15.17
C GLY A 193 -11.86 -35.94 -15.36
N SER A 194 -12.29 -35.73 -16.58
CA SER A 194 -13.68 -35.77 -16.98
C SER A 194 -13.83 -35.28 -18.44
N LYS A 195 -13.63 -36.21 -19.37
CA LYS A 195 -14.26 -36.15 -20.69
C LYS A 195 -15.54 -36.96 -20.56
N LYS A 196 -16.67 -36.28 -20.41
CA LYS A 196 -18.02 -36.70 -20.86
C LYS A 196 -19.05 -35.81 -20.14
N GLU A 197 -19.65 -34.95 -20.90
CA GLU A 197 -20.99 -34.38 -20.80
C GLU A 197 -20.94 -32.95 -21.37
N LYS A 198 -20.92 -32.92 -22.69
CA LYS A 198 -21.35 -31.77 -23.48
C LYS A 198 -22.43 -32.32 -24.39
N ASN A 199 -23.65 -32.02 -24.05
CA ASN A 199 -24.80 -31.78 -24.92
C ASN A 199 -26.05 -31.81 -24.05
N GLU A 200 -26.72 -30.69 -24.01
CA GLU A 200 -28.06 -30.40 -23.52
C GLU A 200 -28.04 -29.25 -22.51
N LYS A 201 -28.01 -28.04 -23.03
CA LYS A 201 -28.56 -26.84 -22.38
C LYS A 201 -28.13 -25.57 -23.15
N THR A 202 -28.45 -25.54 -24.46
CA THR A 202 -28.25 -24.31 -25.26
C THR A 202 -29.56 -23.82 -25.94
N ASP A 203 -30.73 -24.35 -25.57
CA ASP A 203 -31.99 -23.99 -26.25
C ASP A 203 -33.05 -23.29 -25.36
N LEU A 204 -32.65 -22.66 -24.24
CA LEU A 204 -33.61 -21.99 -23.34
C LEU A 204 -33.32 -20.52 -23.01
N VAL A 205 -32.33 -19.87 -23.63
CA VAL A 205 -32.00 -18.46 -23.33
C VAL A 205 -32.38 -17.50 -24.49
N GLU A 206 -32.75 -17.98 -25.65
CA GLU A 206 -33.09 -17.09 -26.80
C GLU A 206 -34.60 -16.74 -26.93
N LYS A 207 -35.46 -17.08 -25.99
CA LYS A 207 -36.92 -16.78 -26.09
C LYS A 207 -37.46 -15.77 -25.07
N SER A 208 -36.64 -15.06 -24.31
CA SER A 208 -37.10 -14.07 -23.31
C SER A 208 -36.78 -12.62 -23.64
N CYS A 209 -36.16 -12.29 -24.77
CA CYS A 209 -35.73 -10.92 -25.10
C CYS A 209 -36.54 -10.22 -26.21
N GLU A 210 -37.67 -10.80 -26.66
CA GLU A 210 -38.50 -10.19 -27.74
C GLU A 210 -39.92 -9.75 -27.33
N LYS A 211 -40.16 -9.44 -26.07
CA LYS A 211 -41.52 -9.00 -25.60
C LYS A 211 -41.61 -7.73 -24.78
N GLU A 212 -40.69 -6.80 -24.86
CA GLU A 212 -40.85 -5.48 -24.18
C GLU A 212 -40.48 -4.29 -25.09
N GLU A 213 -40.86 -4.33 -26.35
CA GLU A 213 -40.90 -3.10 -27.17
C GLU A 213 -42.28 -2.97 -27.80
N LYS A 214 -43.27 -2.48 -27.06
CA LYS A 214 -44.50 -1.82 -27.56
C LYS A 214 -45.42 -1.45 -26.43
N SER A 215 -45.25 -0.24 -25.85
CA SER A 215 -46.35 0.59 -25.39
C SER A 215 -45.83 1.91 -24.83
N THR A 216 -45.66 2.90 -25.68
CA THR A 216 -45.85 4.30 -25.35
C THR A 216 -47.28 4.70 -25.68
N PRO A 217 -47.99 5.45 -24.85
CA PRO A 217 -48.96 6.42 -25.34
C PRO A 217 -48.49 7.85 -25.13
N GLU A 218 -48.52 8.60 -26.21
CA GLU A 218 -48.65 10.06 -26.24
C GLU A 218 -49.83 10.55 -25.43
N ASN A 219 -49.64 11.67 -24.78
CA ASN A 219 -50.59 12.81 -24.57
C ASN A 219 -49.91 13.69 -23.53
N GLY A 220 -49.62 14.95 -23.70
CA GLY A 220 -50.43 15.97 -24.39
C GLY A 220 -50.73 17.07 -23.41
N LYS A 221 -50.17 18.27 -23.59
CA LYS A 221 -50.68 19.60 -23.28
C LYS A 221 -50.77 20.13 -21.86
N GLU A 222 -50.17 21.34 -21.76
CA GLU A 222 -50.67 22.57 -21.07
C GLU A 222 -50.70 22.59 -19.54
N LEU A 223 -49.82 23.36 -18.93
CA LEU A 223 -49.90 24.81 -18.61
C LEU A 223 -48.58 25.24 -17.99
#